data_b0f2d07857963d5b3950b207c8deeab6
#
_entry.id   b0f2d07857963d5b3950b207c8deeab6
#
_cell.length_a   1.000
_cell.length_b   1.000
_cell.length_c   1.000
_cell.angle_alpha   90.00
_cell.angle_beta   90.00
_cell.angle_gamma   90.00
#
_symmetry.space_group_name_H-M   'P 1'
#
loop_
_entity.id
_entity.type
_entity.pdbx_description
1 polymer ?
#
loop_
_entity_poly.entity_id
_entity_poly.type
_entity_poly.pdbx_seq_one_letter_code
_entity_poly.pdbx_strand_id
1 'polypeptide(L)'
;TEKQVTKHFASVDERTAAIVDSPNDADKRFSRSVDFYLVQDWENAVEDLTQTILCDGSYFIAYFNRAVIRYKQLEYRKAKMDYEESGKGMKLSLKASDYDLIKRDLDKVIELVPDFVYAYYNRANVSVAMNDYRSALADYDKAIEIDSNLADAYYNRGLTHIYLGNNKLGIQDLSKAGELGLYEAYNVIKRFTERKE
;
A
#
# COMPACT_ATOMS: atom_id res chain seq x y z
N THR A 1 0.14 -12.21 18.79
CA THR A 1 -0.28 -13.34 19.67
C THR A 1 -1.76 -13.20 19.99
N GLU A 2 -2.44 -14.32 20.38
CA GLU A 2 -3.86 -14.35 20.75
C GLU A 2 -4.21 -13.31 21.83
N LYS A 3 -3.32 -13.11 22.80
CA LYS A 3 -3.45 -12.10 23.85
C LYS A 3 -3.45 -10.66 23.31
N GLN A 4 -2.72 -10.35 22.25
CA GLN A 4 -2.73 -9.03 21.61
C GLN A 4 -4.03 -8.81 20.85
N VAL A 5 -4.53 -9.80 20.14
CA VAL A 5 -5.81 -9.74 19.41
C VAL A 5 -6.96 -9.48 20.39
N THR A 6 -7.03 -10.23 21.51
CA THR A 6 -8.03 -10.01 22.56
C THR A 6 -7.99 -8.58 23.13
N LYS A 7 -6.78 -8.02 23.32
CA LYS A 7 -6.62 -6.63 23.79
C LYS A 7 -7.21 -5.63 22.78
N HIS A 8 -7.02 -5.84 21.49
CA HIS A 8 -7.56 -4.93 20.47
C HIS A 8 -9.08 -5.02 20.33
N PHE A 9 -9.68 -6.20 20.51
CA PHE A 9 -11.14 -6.31 20.57
C PHE A 9 -11.72 -5.52 21.74
N ALA A 10 -11.13 -5.62 22.94
CA ALA A 10 -11.55 -4.82 24.10
C ALA A 10 -11.39 -3.31 23.85
N SER A 11 -10.33 -2.90 23.12
CA SER A 11 -10.12 -1.51 22.71
C SER A 11 -11.19 -1.02 21.73
N VAL A 12 -11.63 -1.86 20.78
CA VAL A 12 -12.75 -1.55 19.86
C VAL A 12 -14.03 -1.26 20.63
N ASP A 13 -14.37 -2.08 21.64
CA ASP A 13 -15.59 -1.89 22.43
C ASP A 13 -15.53 -0.58 23.23
N GLU A 14 -14.42 -0.27 23.88
CA GLU A 14 -14.19 0.97 24.62
C GLU A 14 -14.30 2.20 23.70
N ARG A 15 -13.66 2.18 22.54
CA ARG A 15 -13.72 3.28 21.57
C ARG A 15 -15.11 3.43 20.94
N THR A 16 -15.84 2.32 20.78
CA THR A 16 -17.22 2.34 20.30
C THR A 16 -18.10 3.11 21.28
N ALA A 17 -17.99 2.84 22.58
CA ALA A 17 -18.70 3.60 23.59
C ALA A 17 -18.33 5.10 23.56
N ALA A 18 -17.03 5.42 23.46
CA ALA A 18 -16.55 6.81 23.41
C ALA A 18 -17.04 7.58 22.14
N ILE A 19 -17.31 6.90 21.03
CA ILE A 19 -17.86 7.51 19.82
C ILE A 19 -19.35 7.83 19.97
N VAL A 20 -20.10 7.04 20.73
CA VAL A 20 -21.52 7.33 21.01
C VAL A 20 -21.68 8.72 21.65
N ASP A 21 -20.76 9.09 22.55
CA ASP A 21 -20.78 10.40 23.22
C ASP A 21 -20.29 11.54 22.35
N SER A 22 -19.51 11.23 21.30
CA SER A 22 -18.91 12.23 20.40
C SER A 22 -18.86 11.70 18.96
N PRO A 23 -20.01 11.60 18.28
CA PRO A 23 -20.12 10.90 16.99
C PRO A 23 -19.36 11.57 15.82
N ASN A 24 -19.03 12.86 15.95
CA ASN A 24 -18.28 13.63 14.94
C ASN A 24 -16.79 13.84 15.30
N ASP A 25 -16.28 13.12 16.28
CA ASP A 25 -14.87 13.18 16.67
C ASP A 25 -14.03 12.32 15.72
N ALA A 26 -13.29 13.01 14.82
CA ALA A 26 -12.43 12.36 13.82
C ALA A 26 -11.33 11.50 14.46
N ASP A 27 -10.72 11.96 15.56
CA ASP A 27 -9.61 11.25 16.22
C ASP A 27 -10.07 9.94 16.88
N LYS A 28 -11.26 9.93 17.46
CA LYS A 28 -11.83 8.71 18.04
C LYS A 28 -12.13 7.65 16.99
N ARG A 29 -12.71 8.07 15.85
CA ARG A 29 -12.97 7.16 14.73
C ARG A 29 -11.68 6.66 14.09
N PHE A 30 -10.72 7.56 13.84
CA PHE A 30 -9.41 7.18 13.36
C PHE A 30 -8.75 6.15 14.29
N SER A 31 -8.76 6.40 15.58
CA SER A 31 -8.18 5.50 16.57
C SER A 31 -8.85 4.11 16.55
N ARG A 32 -10.19 4.04 16.41
CA ARG A 32 -10.90 2.77 16.31
C ARG A 32 -10.59 2.04 14.99
N SER A 33 -10.41 2.78 13.89
CA SER A 33 -10.01 2.19 12.61
C SER A 33 -8.68 1.44 12.70
N VAL A 34 -7.73 1.95 13.50
CA VAL A 34 -6.45 1.28 13.75
C VAL A 34 -6.66 -0.04 14.50
N ASP A 35 -7.53 -0.07 15.52
CA ASP A 35 -7.83 -1.30 16.24
C ASP A 35 -8.52 -2.32 15.31
N PHE A 36 -9.49 -1.90 14.50
CA PHE A 36 -10.10 -2.77 13.47
C PHE A 36 -9.07 -3.33 12.49
N TYR A 37 -8.12 -2.52 12.04
CA TYR A 37 -7.03 -2.99 11.18
C TYR A 37 -6.19 -4.07 11.86
N LEU A 38 -5.86 -3.90 13.14
CA LEU A 38 -5.02 -4.83 13.90
C LEU A 38 -5.70 -6.18 14.15
N VAL A 39 -7.04 -6.20 14.24
CA VAL A 39 -7.83 -7.44 14.32
C VAL A 39 -8.24 -7.98 12.93
N GLN A 40 -7.73 -7.38 11.85
CA GLN A 40 -8.01 -7.73 10.46
C GLN A 40 -9.47 -7.54 10.01
N ASP A 41 -10.21 -6.72 10.73
CA ASP A 41 -11.54 -6.26 10.32
C ASP A 41 -11.40 -5.05 9.39
N TRP A 42 -10.98 -5.33 8.16
CA TRP A 42 -10.65 -4.29 7.18
C TRP A 42 -11.88 -3.51 6.72
N GLU A 43 -13.06 -4.11 6.75
CA GLU A 43 -14.32 -3.45 6.33
C GLU A 43 -14.69 -2.34 7.31
N ASN A 44 -14.72 -2.64 8.60
CA ASN A 44 -14.98 -1.63 9.63
C ASN A 44 -13.86 -0.60 9.75
N ALA A 45 -12.60 -0.99 9.51
CA ALA A 45 -11.48 -0.05 9.45
C ALA A 45 -11.67 0.99 8.32
N VAL A 46 -12.05 0.56 7.11
CA VAL A 46 -12.31 1.45 5.96
C VAL A 46 -13.53 2.34 6.22
N GLU A 47 -14.58 1.83 6.86
CA GLU A 47 -15.76 2.62 7.22
C GLU A 47 -15.40 3.73 8.22
N ASP A 48 -14.68 3.41 9.31
CA ASP A 48 -14.26 4.42 10.28
C ASP A 48 -13.34 5.48 9.66
N LEU A 49 -12.41 5.09 8.77
CA LEU A 49 -11.57 6.05 8.05
C LEU A 49 -12.41 6.92 7.11
N THR A 50 -13.46 6.38 6.52
CA THR A 50 -14.40 7.15 5.69
C THR A 50 -15.15 8.17 6.53
N GLN A 51 -15.62 7.78 7.70
CA GLN A 51 -16.29 8.71 8.64
C GLN A 51 -15.31 9.75 9.21
N THR A 52 -14.05 9.37 9.48
CA THR A 52 -12.98 10.31 9.87
C THR A 52 -12.81 11.41 8.82
N ILE A 53 -12.73 11.04 7.55
CA ILE A 53 -12.58 11.96 6.43
C ILE A 53 -13.82 12.86 6.24
N LEU A 54 -15.01 12.34 6.51
CA LEU A 54 -16.24 13.13 6.48
C LEU A 54 -16.28 14.17 7.61
N CYS A 55 -15.72 13.85 8.78
CA CYS A 55 -15.62 14.78 9.91
C CYS A 55 -14.51 15.82 9.69
N ASP A 56 -13.36 15.40 9.11
CA ASP A 56 -12.23 16.27 8.78
C ASP A 56 -11.63 15.90 7.44
N GLY A 57 -11.98 16.63 6.40
CA GLY A 57 -11.48 16.43 5.04
C GLY A 57 -9.99 16.76 4.85
N SER A 58 -9.31 17.31 5.87
CA SER A 58 -7.87 17.57 5.86
C SER A 58 -7.06 16.45 6.55
N TYR A 59 -7.70 15.42 7.07
CA TYR A 59 -7.07 14.33 7.83
C TYR A 59 -6.28 13.38 6.89
N PHE A 60 -5.13 13.86 6.40
CA PHE A 60 -4.36 13.17 5.33
C PHE A 60 -4.02 11.71 5.65
N ILE A 61 -3.68 11.41 6.92
CA ILE A 61 -3.31 10.05 7.33
C ILE A 61 -4.51 9.07 7.27
N ALA A 62 -5.75 9.57 7.36
CA ALA A 62 -6.94 8.74 7.17
C ALA A 62 -7.11 8.33 5.70
N TYR A 63 -6.87 9.23 4.76
CA TYR A 63 -6.82 8.89 3.33
C TYR A 63 -5.72 7.86 3.05
N PHE A 64 -4.52 8.09 3.58
CA PHE A 64 -3.39 7.17 3.41
C PHE A 64 -3.71 5.77 3.92
N ASN A 65 -4.17 5.66 5.17
CA ASN A 65 -4.51 4.37 5.76
C ASN A 65 -5.65 3.67 5.00
N ARG A 66 -6.66 4.42 4.55
CA ARG A 66 -7.76 3.87 3.75
C ARG A 66 -7.26 3.31 2.42
N ALA A 67 -6.36 4.01 1.74
CA ALA A 67 -5.71 3.52 0.52
C ALA A 67 -4.93 2.22 0.76
N VAL A 68 -4.11 2.18 1.82
CA VAL A 68 -3.30 1.00 2.17
C VAL A 68 -4.19 -0.20 2.50
N ILE A 69 -5.26 -0.01 3.26
CA ILE A 69 -6.18 -1.10 3.62
C ILE A 69 -6.93 -1.61 2.39
N ARG A 70 -7.43 -0.72 1.54
CA ARG A 70 -8.07 -1.08 0.27
C ARG A 70 -7.14 -1.87 -0.64
N TYR A 71 -5.87 -1.46 -0.74
CA TYR A 71 -4.88 -2.20 -1.52
C TYR A 71 -4.67 -3.62 -0.97
N LYS A 72 -4.54 -3.77 0.36
CA LYS A 72 -4.46 -5.10 1.01
C LYS A 72 -5.71 -5.96 0.75
N GLN A 73 -6.90 -5.36 0.80
CA GLN A 73 -8.15 -6.08 0.46
C GLN A 73 -8.13 -6.58 -1.00
N LEU A 74 -7.60 -5.78 -1.93
CA LEU A 74 -7.46 -6.18 -3.34
C LEU A 74 -6.48 -7.34 -3.50
N GLU A 75 -5.30 -7.25 -2.90
CA GLU A 75 -4.29 -8.31 -2.96
C GLU A 75 -4.79 -9.60 -2.31
N TYR A 76 -5.50 -9.51 -1.19
CA TYR A 76 -6.13 -10.68 -0.56
C TYR A 76 -7.19 -11.32 -1.47
N ARG A 77 -8.06 -10.51 -2.09
CA ARG A 77 -9.06 -11.01 -3.06
C ARG A 77 -8.39 -11.68 -4.24
N LYS A 78 -7.33 -11.08 -4.79
CA LYS A 78 -6.55 -11.64 -5.90
C LYS A 78 -5.96 -12.99 -5.53
N ALA A 79 -5.27 -13.09 -4.40
CA ALA A 79 -4.67 -14.34 -3.94
C ALA A 79 -5.73 -15.44 -3.71
N LYS A 80 -6.90 -15.08 -3.17
CA LYS A 80 -8.02 -16.01 -2.98
C LYS A 80 -8.57 -16.50 -4.32
N MET A 81 -8.74 -15.60 -5.31
CA MET A 81 -9.18 -15.92 -6.66
C MET A 81 -8.19 -16.88 -7.35
N ASP A 82 -6.88 -16.56 -7.32
CA ASP A 82 -5.83 -17.41 -7.90
C ASP A 82 -5.84 -18.84 -7.29
N TYR A 83 -6.12 -18.95 -6.00
CA TYR A 83 -6.24 -20.24 -5.30
C TYR A 83 -7.49 -21.01 -5.72
N GLU A 84 -8.64 -20.37 -5.79
CA GLU A 84 -9.92 -21.01 -6.16
C GLU A 84 -9.99 -21.39 -7.66
N GLU A 85 -9.28 -20.65 -8.52
CA GLU A 85 -9.26 -20.81 -9.97
C GLU A 85 -8.20 -21.80 -10.45
N SER A 86 -7.22 -22.17 -9.64
CA SER A 86 -6.20 -23.17 -10.00
C SER A 86 -6.80 -24.52 -10.45
N GLY A 87 -8.12 -24.72 -10.27
CA GLY A 87 -8.89 -25.89 -10.71
C GLY A 87 -9.93 -25.63 -11.82
N LYS A 88 -10.23 -24.41 -12.24
CA LYS A 88 -11.40 -24.10 -13.08
C LYS A 88 -11.16 -23.32 -14.37
N GLY A 89 -9.93 -22.91 -14.68
CA GLY A 89 -9.58 -22.34 -16.00
C GLY A 89 -10.20 -20.96 -16.32
N MET A 90 -10.87 -20.29 -15.38
CA MET A 90 -11.50 -19.00 -15.58
C MET A 90 -10.74 -17.91 -14.82
N LYS A 91 -10.03 -17.07 -15.55
CA LYS A 91 -9.22 -15.97 -15.01
C LYS A 91 -10.13 -14.78 -14.69
N LEU A 92 -10.53 -14.64 -13.44
CA LEU A 92 -11.17 -13.41 -12.95
C LEU A 92 -10.05 -12.37 -12.75
N SER A 93 -10.08 -11.25 -13.47
CA SER A 93 -9.11 -10.16 -13.31
C SER A 93 -9.73 -9.05 -12.46
N LEU A 94 -8.94 -8.48 -11.57
CA LEU A 94 -9.29 -7.22 -10.90
C LEU A 94 -9.51 -6.14 -11.97
N LYS A 95 -10.56 -5.32 -11.79
CA LYS A 95 -10.87 -4.24 -12.71
C LYS A 95 -9.99 -3.02 -12.40
N ALA A 96 -9.68 -2.22 -13.41
CA ALA A 96 -9.00 -0.94 -13.23
C ALA A 96 -9.72 -0.04 -12.19
N SER A 97 -11.06 -0.06 -12.18
CA SER A 97 -11.88 0.66 -11.21
C SER A 97 -11.64 0.28 -9.74
N ASP A 98 -11.13 -0.94 -9.48
CA ASP A 98 -10.81 -1.37 -8.11
C ASP A 98 -9.63 -0.58 -7.54
N TYR A 99 -8.72 -0.11 -8.40
CA TYR A 99 -7.56 0.70 -8.04
C TYR A 99 -7.84 2.20 -8.02
N ASP A 100 -8.89 2.69 -8.71
CA ASP A 100 -9.20 4.12 -8.82
C ASP A 100 -9.45 4.78 -7.46
N LEU A 101 -10.17 4.10 -6.56
CA LEU A 101 -10.43 4.62 -5.21
C LEU A 101 -9.14 4.75 -4.39
N ILE A 102 -8.21 3.82 -4.58
CA ILE A 102 -6.91 3.83 -3.90
C ILE A 102 -6.08 5.00 -4.42
N LYS A 103 -6.01 5.17 -5.75
CA LYS A 103 -5.28 6.30 -6.36
C LYS A 103 -5.84 7.65 -5.91
N ARG A 104 -7.17 7.83 -5.88
CA ARG A 104 -7.82 9.06 -5.42
C ARG A 104 -7.45 9.41 -3.98
N ASP A 105 -7.42 8.41 -3.09
CA ASP A 105 -7.01 8.63 -1.71
C ASP A 105 -5.54 9.05 -1.64
N LEU A 106 -4.64 8.41 -2.39
CA LEU A 106 -3.21 8.78 -2.44
C LEU A 106 -2.98 10.13 -3.10
N ASP A 107 -3.73 10.47 -4.15
CA ASP A 107 -3.71 11.80 -4.78
C ASP A 107 -4.09 12.87 -3.78
N LYS A 108 -5.11 12.60 -2.94
CA LYS A 108 -5.52 13.53 -1.89
C LYS A 108 -4.47 13.69 -0.79
N VAL A 109 -3.77 12.62 -0.43
CA VAL A 109 -2.62 12.71 0.48
C VAL A 109 -1.54 13.62 -0.09
N ILE A 110 -1.19 13.45 -1.37
CA ILE A 110 -0.17 14.27 -2.05
C ILE A 110 -0.61 15.75 -2.15
N GLU A 111 -1.89 16.01 -2.39
CA GLU A 111 -2.44 17.36 -2.38
C GLU A 111 -2.29 18.04 -1.01
N LEU A 112 -2.58 17.29 0.07
CA LEU A 112 -2.55 17.81 1.44
C LEU A 112 -1.12 17.90 2.01
N VAL A 113 -0.25 16.93 1.67
CA VAL A 113 1.14 16.81 2.17
C VAL A 113 2.05 16.40 1.01
N PRO A 114 2.52 17.36 0.19
CA PRO A 114 3.28 17.10 -1.03
C PRO A 114 4.63 16.39 -0.85
N ASP A 115 5.17 16.35 0.35
CA ASP A 115 6.43 15.67 0.70
C ASP A 115 6.23 14.35 1.47
N PHE A 116 4.99 13.85 1.54
CA PHE A 116 4.72 12.56 2.16
C PHE A 116 5.17 11.41 1.25
N VAL A 117 6.40 10.96 1.43
CA VAL A 117 7.10 9.98 0.59
C VAL A 117 6.30 8.71 0.32
N TYR A 118 5.61 8.19 1.35
CA TYR A 118 4.85 6.94 1.23
C TYR A 118 3.61 7.03 0.34
N ALA A 119 3.09 8.23 0.08
CA ALA A 119 1.98 8.39 -0.86
C ALA A 119 2.45 8.13 -2.30
N TYR A 120 3.59 8.67 -2.70
CA TYR A 120 4.19 8.41 -4.00
C TYR A 120 4.59 6.94 -4.16
N TYR A 121 5.28 6.38 -3.16
CA TYR A 121 5.68 4.98 -3.18
C TYR A 121 4.48 4.03 -3.35
N ASN A 122 3.41 4.23 -2.58
CA ASN A 122 2.22 3.38 -2.69
C ASN A 122 1.45 3.63 -3.99
N ARG A 123 1.39 4.87 -4.52
CA ARG A 123 0.75 5.16 -5.80
C ARG A 123 1.52 4.53 -6.97
N ALA A 124 2.86 4.49 -6.89
CA ALA A 124 3.70 3.76 -7.82
C ALA A 124 3.37 2.25 -7.81
N ASN A 125 3.26 1.63 -6.63
CA ASN A 125 2.88 0.21 -6.51
C ASN A 125 1.51 -0.07 -7.14
N VAL A 126 0.53 0.80 -6.92
CA VAL A 126 -0.79 0.72 -7.55
C VAL A 126 -0.67 0.84 -9.08
N SER A 127 0.13 1.77 -9.57
CA SER A 127 0.37 1.95 -11.01
C SER A 127 1.04 0.73 -11.64
N VAL A 128 1.99 0.08 -10.96
CA VAL A 128 2.56 -1.22 -11.38
C VAL A 128 1.47 -2.29 -11.48
N ALA A 129 0.60 -2.40 -10.48
CA ALA A 129 -0.49 -3.37 -10.48
C ALA A 129 -1.49 -3.13 -11.64
N MET A 130 -1.61 -1.88 -12.10
CA MET A 130 -2.40 -1.49 -13.28
C MET A 130 -1.64 -1.60 -14.60
N ASN A 131 -0.37 -2.05 -14.60
CA ASN A 131 0.56 -2.06 -15.74
C ASN A 131 0.88 -0.65 -16.29
N ASP A 132 0.61 0.42 -15.54
CA ASP A 132 1.03 1.78 -15.88
C ASP A 132 2.45 2.05 -15.36
N TYR A 133 3.42 1.41 -15.98
CA TYR A 133 4.83 1.47 -15.56
C TYR A 133 5.44 2.86 -15.69
N ARG A 134 4.93 3.69 -16.63
CA ARG A 134 5.42 5.05 -16.82
C ARG A 134 5.09 5.92 -15.59
N SER A 135 3.85 5.89 -15.17
CA SER A 135 3.41 6.61 -13.96
C SER A 135 4.11 6.05 -12.70
N ALA A 136 4.29 4.72 -12.65
CA ALA A 136 4.99 4.08 -11.52
C ALA A 136 6.44 4.58 -11.40
N LEU A 137 7.20 4.62 -12.50
CA LEU A 137 8.58 5.11 -12.48
C LEU A 137 8.67 6.57 -12.02
N ALA A 138 7.77 7.44 -12.52
CA ALA A 138 7.75 8.85 -12.12
C ALA A 138 7.46 9.01 -10.60
N ASP A 139 6.57 8.21 -10.05
CA ASP A 139 6.24 8.24 -8.62
C ASP A 139 7.38 7.65 -7.76
N TYR A 140 8.05 6.57 -8.19
CA TYR A 140 9.25 6.09 -7.51
C TYR A 140 10.37 7.11 -7.53
N ASP A 141 10.59 7.79 -8.68
CA ASP A 141 11.57 8.87 -8.80
C ASP A 141 11.28 9.97 -7.77
N LYS A 142 10.01 10.36 -7.63
CA LYS A 142 9.61 11.38 -6.65
C LYS A 142 9.78 10.91 -5.21
N ALA A 143 9.45 9.66 -4.91
CA ALA A 143 9.67 9.08 -3.59
C ALA A 143 11.16 9.08 -3.21
N ILE A 144 12.04 8.70 -4.14
CA ILE A 144 13.51 8.70 -3.95
C ILE A 144 14.09 10.13 -3.85
N GLU A 145 13.50 11.10 -4.58
CA GLU A 145 13.87 12.50 -4.45
C GLU A 145 13.58 13.04 -3.03
N ILE A 146 12.43 12.65 -2.45
CA ILE A 146 12.03 13.05 -1.09
C ILE A 146 12.86 12.30 -0.03
N ASP A 147 13.02 10.98 -0.18
CA ASP A 147 13.83 10.15 0.73
C ASP A 147 14.76 9.23 -0.07
N SER A 148 16.01 9.65 -0.19
CA SER A 148 17.07 8.90 -0.87
C SER A 148 17.52 7.61 -0.16
N ASN A 149 16.99 7.32 1.03
CA ASN A 149 17.28 6.10 1.78
C ASN A 149 16.11 5.09 1.74
N LEU A 150 15.04 5.36 0.99
CA LEU A 150 13.92 4.44 0.86
C LEU A 150 14.30 3.25 -0.03
N ALA A 151 14.89 2.21 0.58
CA ALA A 151 15.37 1.01 -0.11
C ALA A 151 14.29 0.31 -0.95
N ASP A 152 13.05 0.25 -0.43
CA ASP A 152 11.90 -0.35 -1.12
C ASP A 152 11.56 0.35 -2.45
N ALA A 153 11.73 1.68 -2.52
CA ALA A 153 11.48 2.43 -3.75
C ALA A 153 12.52 2.10 -4.83
N TYR A 154 13.80 2.02 -4.48
CA TYR A 154 14.84 1.55 -5.41
C TYR A 154 14.57 0.10 -5.85
N TYR A 155 14.22 -0.77 -4.93
CA TYR A 155 13.93 -2.17 -5.25
C TYR A 155 12.80 -2.30 -6.27
N ASN A 156 11.65 -1.66 -6.01
CA ASN A 156 10.48 -1.74 -6.86
C ASN A 156 10.69 -1.01 -8.20
N ARG A 157 11.39 0.13 -8.22
CA ARG A 157 11.79 0.82 -9.46
C ARG A 157 12.73 -0.06 -10.28
N GLY A 158 13.70 -0.70 -9.64
CA GLY A 158 14.63 -1.63 -10.26
C GLY A 158 13.94 -2.82 -10.92
N LEU A 159 12.98 -3.45 -10.21
CA LEU A 159 12.15 -4.51 -10.79
C LEU A 159 11.34 -4.02 -11.99
N THR A 160 10.75 -2.82 -11.89
CA THR A 160 9.99 -2.19 -12.98
C THR A 160 10.87 -1.94 -14.20
N HIS A 161 12.10 -1.44 -14.00
CA HIS A 161 13.07 -1.28 -15.08
C HIS A 161 13.45 -2.61 -15.75
N ILE A 162 13.72 -3.67 -14.97
CA ILE A 162 14.00 -5.00 -15.53
C ILE A 162 12.82 -5.52 -16.34
N TYR A 163 11.60 -5.36 -15.83
CA TYR A 163 10.39 -5.78 -16.55
C TYR A 163 10.24 -5.08 -17.90
N LEU A 164 10.62 -3.81 -17.98
CA LEU A 164 10.62 -3.00 -19.19
C LEU A 164 11.85 -3.25 -20.11
N GLY A 165 12.74 -4.16 -19.75
CA GLY A 165 13.97 -4.45 -20.51
C GLY A 165 15.13 -3.48 -20.25
N ASN A 166 14.97 -2.49 -19.37
CA ASN A 166 15.99 -1.52 -18.98
C ASN A 166 16.96 -2.12 -17.93
N ASN A 167 17.56 -3.25 -18.27
CA ASN A 167 18.29 -4.12 -17.35
C ASN A 167 19.41 -3.40 -16.59
N LYS A 168 20.14 -2.49 -17.25
CA LYS A 168 21.25 -1.74 -16.62
C LYS A 168 20.74 -0.86 -15.48
N LEU A 169 19.66 -0.11 -15.73
CA LEU A 169 19.04 0.75 -14.70
C LEU A 169 18.45 -0.09 -13.56
N GLY A 170 17.79 -1.19 -13.91
CA GLY A 170 17.24 -2.10 -12.92
C GLY A 170 18.28 -2.71 -11.98
N ILE A 171 19.44 -3.15 -12.54
CA ILE A 171 20.54 -3.66 -11.70
C ILE A 171 21.15 -2.56 -10.82
N GLN A 172 21.29 -1.33 -11.32
CA GLN A 172 21.78 -0.19 -10.53
C GLN A 172 20.86 0.08 -9.34
N ASP A 173 19.55 0.14 -9.55
CA ASP A 173 18.58 0.36 -8.49
C ASP A 173 18.56 -0.79 -7.48
N LEU A 174 18.57 -2.04 -7.94
CA LEU A 174 18.63 -3.20 -7.04
C LEU A 174 19.95 -3.22 -6.23
N SER A 175 21.07 -2.82 -6.81
CA SER A 175 22.33 -2.69 -6.08
C SER A 175 22.20 -1.64 -4.98
N LYS A 176 21.59 -0.48 -5.30
CA LYS A 176 21.33 0.58 -4.33
C LYS A 176 20.41 0.13 -3.20
N ALA A 177 19.34 -0.59 -3.51
CA ALA A 177 18.46 -1.18 -2.50
C ALA A 177 19.22 -2.13 -1.55
N GLY A 178 20.11 -2.97 -2.10
CA GLY A 178 20.97 -3.85 -1.32
C GLY A 178 21.95 -3.10 -0.40
N GLU A 179 22.58 -2.03 -0.88
CA GLU A 179 23.43 -1.13 -0.09
C GLU A 179 22.67 -0.47 1.07
N LEU A 180 21.39 -0.17 0.87
CA LEU A 180 20.48 0.40 1.88
C LEU A 180 19.91 -0.66 2.84
N GLY A 181 20.34 -1.92 2.73
CA GLY A 181 19.99 -3.00 3.65
C GLY A 181 18.91 -3.97 3.17
N LEU A 182 18.34 -3.77 1.98
CA LEU A 182 17.38 -4.71 1.40
C LEU A 182 18.12 -5.83 0.64
N TYR A 183 18.73 -6.77 1.38
CA TYR A 183 19.63 -7.78 0.85
C TYR A 183 18.98 -8.76 -0.15
N GLU A 184 17.66 -8.90 -0.14
CA GLU A 184 16.94 -9.67 -1.17
C GLU A 184 17.20 -9.17 -2.59
N ALA A 185 17.53 -7.89 -2.77
CA ALA A 185 17.88 -7.31 -4.06
C ALA A 185 19.07 -8.03 -4.73
N TYR A 186 20.08 -8.45 -3.97
CA TYR A 186 21.21 -9.19 -4.50
C TYR A 186 20.83 -10.57 -5.04
N ASN A 187 19.83 -11.22 -4.41
CA ASN A 187 19.32 -12.50 -4.92
C ASN A 187 18.61 -12.33 -6.27
N VAL A 188 17.91 -11.20 -6.45
CA VAL A 188 17.28 -10.88 -7.74
C VAL A 188 18.35 -10.64 -8.81
N ILE A 189 19.38 -9.85 -8.52
CA ILE A 189 20.48 -9.58 -9.44
C ILE A 189 21.13 -10.90 -9.86
N LYS A 190 21.49 -11.76 -8.90
CA LYS A 190 22.11 -13.06 -9.16
C LYS A 190 21.27 -13.91 -10.11
N ARG A 191 19.99 -14.12 -9.81
CA ARG A 191 19.08 -14.91 -10.65
C ARG A 191 18.93 -14.33 -12.06
N PHE A 192 19.00 -13.01 -12.18
CA PHE A 192 18.86 -12.33 -13.48
C PHE A 192 20.14 -12.47 -14.33
N THR A 193 21.34 -12.47 -13.71
CA THR A 193 22.62 -12.63 -14.42
C THR A 193 22.86 -14.08 -14.81
N GLU A 194 22.57 -15.05 -13.94
CA GLU A 194 22.72 -16.49 -14.22
C GLU A 194 21.80 -17.02 -15.34
N ARG A 195 20.68 -16.38 -15.62
CA ARG A 195 19.77 -16.76 -16.73
C ARG A 195 20.24 -16.31 -18.11
N LYS A 196 21.32 -15.55 -18.19
CA LYS A 196 21.87 -15.03 -19.46
C LYS A 196 23.09 -15.82 -19.95
N GLU A 197 23.60 -16.73 -19.14
CA GLU A 197 24.62 -17.73 -19.51
C GLU A 197 23.93 -19.04 -19.99
#